data_1bb42d3302ca3a119431c7146a5ceec7
#
_entry.id   1bb42d3302ca3a119431c7146a5ceec7
#
_cell.length_a   1.000
_cell.length_b   1.000
_cell.length_c   1.000
_cell.angle_alpha   90.00
_cell.angle_beta   90.00
_cell.angle_gamma   90.00
#
_symmetry.space_group_name_H-M   'P 1'
#
loop_
_entity.id
_entity.type
_entity.pdbx_description
1 polymer ?
#
loop_
_entity_poly.entity_id
_entity_poly.type
_entity_poly.pdbx_seq_one_letter_code
_entity_poly.pdbx_strand_id
1 'polypeptide(L)' 'VSMDTSHHPSDTPWGLEPLIDIGELAAYLGVPVSTIYDWRTRGLGPPAYRFGKHLKFAVGDVRAWVERQRETDTAGS' A
#
# COMPACT_ATOMS: atom_id res chain seq x y z
N VAL A 1 -17.90 11.67 21.44
CA VAL A 1 -17.86 11.51 20.99
C VAL A 1 -17.71 11.21 20.01
N SER A 2 -17.69 11.38 19.90
CA SER A 2 -17.67 11.18 19.11
C SER A 2 -17.09 10.78 18.42
N MET A 3 -16.88 10.69 18.40
CA MET A 3 -16.41 10.37 17.88
C MET A 3 -16.08 9.76 17.11
N ASP A 4 -16.00 9.71 16.98
CA ASP A 4 -15.73 9.15 16.36
C ASP A 4 -15.88 8.70 15.34
N THR A 5 -16.12 8.95 15.34
CA THR A 5 -16.54 8.84 14.24
C THR A 5 -15.64 8.88 13.33
N SER A 6 -14.79 9.33 13.43
CA SER A 6 -13.86 9.41 12.58
C SER A 6 -13.15 8.30 12.52
N HIS A 7 -13.52 7.27 12.40
CA HIS A 7 -12.78 6.20 12.28
C HIS A 7 -12.18 6.12 11.02
N HIS A 8 -10.98 6.40 10.85
CA HIS A 8 -10.23 6.23 9.66
C HIS A 8 -9.61 4.92 9.64
N PRO A 9 -9.30 4.34 8.49
CA PRO A 9 -8.58 3.08 8.41
C PRO A 9 -7.25 3.16 9.10
N SER A 10 -6.67 4.33 9.20
CA SER A 10 -5.39 4.42 9.85
C SER A 10 -5.52 4.63 11.34
N ASP A 11 -6.75 4.74 11.86
CA ASP A 11 -6.91 4.95 13.26
C ASP A 11 -6.98 3.65 13.97
N THR A 12 -5.91 3.11 14.42
CA THR A 12 -5.93 1.91 15.23
C THR A 12 -5.84 2.31 16.67
N PRO A 13 -6.29 1.46 17.57
CA PRO A 13 -6.25 1.81 18.99
C PRO A 13 -4.85 2.07 19.51
N TRP A 14 -3.83 1.53 18.86
CA TRP A 14 -2.46 1.69 19.34
C TRP A 14 -1.74 2.79 18.62
N GLY A 15 -2.41 3.49 17.72
CA GLY A 15 -1.74 4.51 16.92
C GLY A 15 -0.78 3.95 15.90
N LEU A 16 -0.88 2.67 15.60
CA LEU A 16 0.00 2.06 14.62
C LEU A 16 -0.65 2.09 13.25
N GLU A 17 0.18 2.19 12.24
CA GLU A 17 -0.30 2.25 10.89
C GLU A 17 -0.84 0.90 10.45
N PRO A 18 -1.96 0.84 9.75
CA PRO A 18 -2.49 -0.44 9.29
C PRO A 18 -1.59 -1.07 8.24
N LEU A 19 -1.62 -2.37 8.20
CA LEU A 19 -0.90 -3.13 7.18
C LEU A 19 -1.93 -3.90 6.37
N ILE A 20 -1.66 -4.05 5.08
CA ILE A 20 -2.57 -4.78 4.20
C ILE A 20 -1.80 -5.92 3.56
N ASP A 21 -2.50 -6.94 3.14
CA ASP A 21 -1.84 -8.07 2.50
C ASP A 21 -1.77 -7.85 0.99
N ILE A 22 -1.14 -8.77 0.29
CA ILE A 22 -0.89 -8.59 -1.12
C ILE A 22 -2.19 -8.61 -1.92
N GLY A 23 -3.18 -9.40 -1.47
CA GLY A 23 -4.47 -9.41 -2.15
C GLY A 23 -5.18 -8.07 -2.02
N GLU A 24 -5.10 -7.47 -0.84
CA GLU A 24 -5.71 -6.18 -0.63
C GLU A 24 -4.99 -5.11 -1.43
N LEU A 25 -3.68 -5.20 -1.51
CA LEU A 25 -2.92 -4.25 -2.31
C LEU A 25 -3.29 -4.37 -3.79
N ALA A 26 -3.40 -5.60 -4.28
CA ALA A 26 -3.76 -5.83 -5.67
C ALA A 26 -5.14 -5.26 -5.97
N ALA A 27 -6.07 -5.46 -5.06
CA ALA A 27 -7.42 -4.92 -5.24
C ALA A 27 -7.41 -3.40 -5.26
N TYR A 28 -6.64 -2.80 -4.37
CA TYR A 28 -6.55 -1.35 -4.31
C TYR A 28 -5.96 -0.78 -5.60
N LEU A 29 -4.91 -1.41 -6.11
CA LEU A 29 -4.25 -0.93 -7.31
C LEU A 29 -4.97 -1.34 -8.59
N GLY A 30 -5.87 -2.32 -8.50
CA GLY A 30 -6.58 -2.80 -9.67
C GLY A 30 -5.73 -3.65 -10.60
N VAL A 31 -4.76 -4.38 -10.02
CA VAL A 31 -3.89 -5.24 -10.82
C VAL A 31 -3.94 -6.65 -10.26
N PRO A 32 -3.56 -7.64 -11.06
CA PRO A 32 -3.50 -9.01 -10.54
C PRO A 32 -2.40 -9.16 -9.50
N VAL A 33 -2.58 -10.09 -8.58
CA VAL A 33 -1.57 -10.38 -7.58
C VAL A 33 -0.26 -10.77 -8.25
N SER A 34 -0.33 -11.49 -9.37
CA SER A 34 0.87 -11.90 -10.08
C SER A 34 1.70 -10.71 -10.54
N THR A 35 1.05 -9.60 -10.84
CA THR A 35 1.77 -8.40 -11.25
C THR A 35 2.61 -7.88 -10.09
N ILE A 36 2.06 -7.93 -8.87
CA ILE A 36 2.80 -7.46 -7.71
C ILE A 36 3.99 -8.36 -7.43
N TYR A 37 3.82 -9.67 -7.57
CA TYR A 37 4.93 -10.58 -7.40
C TYR A 37 6.02 -10.32 -8.45
N ASP A 38 5.62 -10.04 -9.68
CA ASP A 38 6.57 -9.74 -10.73
C ASP A 38 7.36 -8.47 -10.38
N TRP A 39 6.67 -7.45 -9.90
CA TRP A 39 7.35 -6.24 -9.48
C TRP A 39 8.38 -6.53 -8.40
N ARG A 40 8.03 -7.39 -7.44
CA ARG A 40 8.94 -7.69 -6.36
C ARG A 40 10.20 -8.36 -6.87
N THR A 41 10.09 -9.24 -7.84
CA THR A 41 11.27 -9.90 -8.37
C THR A 41 12.16 -8.93 -9.13
N ARG A 42 11.61 -7.81 -9.57
CA ARG A 42 12.39 -6.82 -10.27
C ARG A 42 12.81 -5.68 -9.38
N GLY A 43 12.51 -5.75 -8.11
CA GLY A 43 12.85 -4.67 -7.20
C GLY A 43 11.96 -3.46 -7.34
N LEU A 44 10.77 -3.62 -7.89
CA LEU A 44 9.83 -2.55 -8.07
C LEU A 44 8.69 -2.71 -7.07
N GLY A 45 7.77 -1.79 -7.08
CA GLY A 45 6.60 -1.87 -6.21
C GLY A 45 6.84 -1.23 -4.86
N PRO A 46 5.82 -1.19 -4.02
CA PRO A 46 5.99 -0.56 -2.70
C PRO A 46 6.77 -1.46 -1.76
N PRO A 47 7.38 -0.88 -0.74
CA PRO A 47 8.10 -1.68 0.24
C PRO A 47 7.18 -2.65 0.93
N ALA A 48 7.71 -3.80 1.33
CA ALA A 48 6.92 -4.82 1.99
C ALA A 48 7.63 -5.27 3.25
N TYR A 49 6.83 -5.74 4.20
CA TYR A 49 7.33 -6.32 5.43
C TYR A 49 7.01 -7.79 5.39
N ARG A 50 7.91 -8.61 5.89
CA ARG A 50 7.68 -10.03 5.92
C ARG A 50 7.59 -10.50 7.36
N PHE A 51 6.49 -11.13 7.70
CA PHE A 51 6.31 -11.71 9.02
C PHE A 51 6.13 -13.21 8.82
N GLY A 52 7.20 -13.97 8.97
CA GLY A 52 7.15 -15.41 8.69
C GLY A 52 6.82 -15.61 7.22
N LYS A 53 5.69 -16.23 6.94
CA LYS A 53 5.31 -16.44 5.57
C LYS A 53 4.42 -15.33 5.06
N HIS A 54 4.06 -14.37 5.89
CA HIS A 54 3.09 -13.34 5.51
C HIS A 54 3.77 -12.09 5.00
N LEU A 55 3.30 -11.60 3.88
CA LEU A 55 3.83 -10.40 3.28
C LEU A 55 2.81 -9.30 3.50
N LYS A 56 3.22 -8.20 4.07
CA LYS A 56 2.32 -7.10 4.37
C LYS A 56 2.89 -5.79 3.85
N PHE A 57 2.02 -4.84 3.61
CA PHE A 57 2.42 -3.53 3.09
C PHE A 57 1.81 -2.47 4.00
N ALA A 58 2.60 -1.52 4.42
CA ALA A 58 2.09 -0.43 5.26
C ALA A 58 1.35 0.55 4.37
N VAL A 59 0.19 0.99 4.83
CA VAL A 59 -0.65 1.88 4.05
C VAL A 59 0.09 3.15 3.68
N GLY A 60 0.87 3.71 4.60
CA GLY A 60 1.63 4.92 4.31
C GLY A 60 2.68 4.71 3.24
N ASP A 61 3.34 3.54 3.24
CA ASP A 61 4.33 3.21 2.23
C ASP A 61 3.67 3.07 0.87
N VAL A 62 2.49 2.45 0.84
CA VAL A 62 1.76 2.28 -0.40
C VAL A 62 1.35 3.65 -0.95
N ARG A 63 0.88 4.52 -0.07
CA ARG A 63 0.45 5.84 -0.50
C ARG A 63 1.63 6.61 -1.11
N ALA A 64 2.78 6.57 -0.46
CA ALA A 64 3.94 7.27 -0.97
C ALA A 64 4.40 6.68 -2.30
N TRP A 65 4.35 5.36 -2.41
CA TRP A 65 4.76 4.70 -3.65
C TRP A 65 3.81 5.07 -4.78
N VAL A 66 2.51 5.10 -4.52
CA VAL A 66 1.52 5.45 -5.54
C VAL A 66 1.77 6.88 -6.03
N GLU A 67 2.09 7.79 -5.13
CA GLU A 67 2.35 9.17 -5.54
C GLU A 67 3.56 9.23 -6.47
N ARG A 68 4.55 8.41 -6.24
CA ARG A 68 5.73 8.41 -7.10
C ARG A 68 5.43 7.84 -8.48
N GLN A 69 4.32 7.12 -8.63
CA GLN A 69 3.97 6.55 -9.93
C GLN A 69 3.15 7.52 -10.79
N ARG A 70 2.82 8.67 -10.24
CA ARG A 70 2.02 9.62 -10.99
C ARG A 70 2.77 10.06 -12.24
N GLU A 71 2.11 9.99 -13.39
CA GLU A 71 2.72 10.45 -14.58
C GLU A 71 2.43 11.88 -14.69
N THR A 72 3.40 12.70 -14.76
CA THR A 72 3.20 14.06 -14.85
C THR A 72 3.38 14.36 -16.19
N ASP A 73 2.75 14.42 -16.96
CA ASP A 73 3.10 14.64 -18.20
C ASP A 73 3.49 15.85 -18.50
N THR A 74 3.66 16.47 -17.78
CA THR A 74 4.20 17.57 -18.07
C THR A 74 5.25 17.38 -18.55
N ALA A 75 5.53 16.75 -18.16
CA ALA A 75 6.58 16.61 -18.60
C ALA A 75 6.40 16.30 -19.65
N GLY A 76 6.11 16.24 -19.46
CA GLY A 76 5.98 16.03 -20.05
C GLY A 76 5.92 16.24 -20.52
N SER A 77 5.82 16.48 -20.41
CA SER A 77 5.63 16.69 -20.60
C SER A 77 5.69 16.71 -20.72
#